data_726a3b762f0ea03d916e3037bd1cf8a3
#
_entry.id   726a3b762f0ea03d916e3037bd1cf8a3
#
_cell.length_a   1.000
_cell.length_b   1.000
_cell.length_c   1.000
_cell.angle_alpha   90.00
_cell.angle_beta   90.00
_cell.angle_gamma   90.00
#
_symmetry.space_group_name_H-M   'P 1'
#
loop_
_entity.id
_entity.type
_entity.pdbx_description
1 polymer ?
#
loop_
_entity_poly.entity_id
_entity_poly.type
_entity_poly.pdbx_seq_one_letter_code
_entity_poly.pdbx_strand_id
1 'polypeptide(L)'
;MIDPIQPPSDPYADIDRLGHQIAELSAHLQAATYRLLVLIREFDSRGGWNTGFRSCAHWLNWRTGLDLGAAREKVRVARALEDLPEIGEAMRQGRISYSKVRAVDNRNTGTCVPFPMRMACWSSTRA
;
A
#
# COMPACT_ATOMS: atom_id res chain seq x y z
N MET A 1 38.27 36.59 15.32
CA MET A 1 37.28 35.51 15.47
C MET A 1 37.49 34.51 14.33
N ILE A 2 37.95 33.35 14.65
CA ILE A 2 38.12 32.27 13.68
C ILE A 2 36.80 31.49 13.75
N ASP A 3 36.06 31.48 12.63
CA ASP A 3 34.89 30.60 12.53
C ASP A 3 35.35 29.15 12.74
N PRO A 4 34.62 28.36 13.54
CA PRO A 4 34.95 26.96 13.68
C PRO A 4 34.94 26.33 12.30
N ILE A 5 36.08 25.77 11.91
CA ILE A 5 36.21 25.04 10.65
C ILE A 5 35.20 23.89 10.74
N GLN A 6 34.11 24.04 10.03
CA GLN A 6 33.12 22.97 9.90
C GLN A 6 33.83 21.84 9.17
N PRO A 7 33.91 20.64 9.74
CA PRO A 7 34.55 19.53 9.04
C PRO A 7 33.85 19.35 7.69
N PRO A 8 34.62 19.04 6.64
CA PRO A 8 34.04 18.81 5.32
C PRO A 8 32.96 17.73 5.48
N SER A 9 31.74 18.05 5.05
CA SER A 9 30.65 17.08 5.07
C SER A 9 31.10 15.87 4.27
N ASP A 10 31.17 14.72 4.96
CA ASP A 10 31.48 13.46 4.30
C ASP A 10 30.41 13.20 3.24
N PRO A 11 30.76 13.17 1.94
CA PRO A 11 29.77 12.96 0.89
C PRO A 11 29.05 11.63 1.03
N TYR A 12 29.66 10.63 1.65
CA TYR A 12 29.03 9.34 1.93
C TYR A 12 28.00 9.44 3.04
N ALA A 13 28.26 10.21 4.09
CA ALA A 13 27.29 10.43 5.17
C ALA A 13 26.02 11.16 4.67
N ASP A 14 26.17 12.07 3.74
CA ASP A 14 25.04 12.78 3.13
C ASP A 14 24.21 11.85 2.25
N ILE A 15 24.85 10.97 1.50
CA ILE A 15 24.17 9.96 0.67
C ILE A 15 23.41 8.97 1.56
N ASP A 16 24.02 8.49 2.63
CA ASP A 16 23.38 7.58 3.59
C ASP A 16 22.17 8.24 4.24
N ARG A 17 22.28 9.50 4.62
CA ARG A 17 21.17 10.27 5.19
C ARG A 17 20.02 10.38 4.20
N LEU A 18 20.29 10.68 2.94
CA LEU A 18 19.27 10.71 1.89
C LEU A 18 18.62 9.33 1.72
N GLY A 19 19.40 8.26 1.73
CA GLY A 19 18.89 6.89 1.68
C GLY A 19 17.93 6.58 2.83
N HIS A 20 18.28 6.99 4.05
CA HIS A 20 17.40 6.83 5.21
C HIS A 20 16.11 7.64 5.07
N GLN A 21 16.20 8.89 4.62
CA GLN A 21 15.02 9.74 4.40
C GLN A 21 14.08 9.15 3.34
N ILE A 22 14.64 8.60 2.26
CA ILE A 22 13.85 7.92 1.23
C ILE A 22 13.12 6.71 1.83
N ALA A 23 13.82 5.87 2.58
CA ALA A 23 13.25 4.68 3.20
C ALA A 23 12.13 5.05 4.19
N GLU A 24 12.37 6.05 5.03
CA GLU A 24 11.39 6.53 6.02
C GLU A 24 10.15 7.09 5.34
N LEU A 25 10.34 7.97 4.36
CA LEU A 25 9.21 8.56 3.63
C LEU A 25 8.44 7.51 2.85
N SER A 26 9.12 6.54 2.26
CA SER A 26 8.47 5.40 1.60
C SER A 26 7.59 4.60 2.56
N ALA A 27 8.07 4.33 3.77
CA ALA A 27 7.28 3.64 4.79
C ALA A 27 6.02 4.44 5.18
N HIS A 28 6.15 5.76 5.33
CA HIS A 28 5.01 6.64 5.61
C HIS A 28 4.00 6.64 4.46
N LEU A 29 4.46 6.64 3.22
CA LEU A 29 3.58 6.56 2.05
C LEU A 29 2.81 5.24 2.02
N GLN A 30 3.45 4.12 2.38
CA GLN A 30 2.76 2.83 2.45
C GLN A 30 1.70 2.81 3.56
N ALA A 31 2.01 3.36 4.72
CA ALA A 31 1.05 3.49 5.81
C ALA A 31 -0.14 4.38 5.41
N ALA A 32 0.11 5.49 4.74
CA ALA A 32 -0.94 6.37 4.22
C ALA A 32 -1.78 5.68 3.15
N THR A 33 -1.16 4.88 2.29
CA THR A 33 -1.87 4.08 1.27
C THR A 33 -2.78 3.06 1.94
N TYR A 34 -2.34 2.40 3.01
CA TYR A 34 -3.19 1.50 3.78
C TYR A 34 -4.45 2.21 4.32
N ARG A 35 -4.28 3.39 4.91
CA ARG A 35 -5.41 4.19 5.40
C ARG A 35 -6.38 4.54 4.27
N LEU A 36 -5.85 4.90 3.10
CA LEU A 36 -6.66 5.16 1.91
C LEU A 36 -7.48 3.93 1.51
N LEU A 37 -6.87 2.74 1.51
CA LEU A 37 -7.56 1.50 1.18
C LEU A 37 -8.67 1.16 2.18
N VAL A 38 -8.44 1.40 3.47
CA VAL A 38 -9.47 1.22 4.51
C VAL A 38 -10.67 2.14 4.26
N LEU A 39 -10.40 3.41 3.93
CA LEU A 39 -11.45 4.37 3.63
C LEU A 39 -12.22 4.01 2.36
N ILE A 40 -11.52 3.54 1.33
CA ILE A 40 -12.13 3.08 0.07
C ILE A 40 -13.06 1.90 0.35
N ARG A 41 -12.62 0.93 1.14
CA ARG A 41 -13.42 -0.24 1.50
C ARG A 41 -14.70 0.16 2.24
N GLU A 42 -14.57 1.03 3.23
CA GLU A 42 -15.72 1.51 3.99
C GLU A 42 -16.70 2.29 3.10
N PHE A 43 -16.18 3.18 2.27
CA PHE A 43 -17.00 3.95 1.32
C PHE A 43 -17.71 3.04 0.32
N ASP A 44 -17.00 2.04 -0.20
CA ASP A 44 -17.56 1.05 -1.13
C ASP A 44 -18.65 0.21 -0.47
N SER A 45 -18.41 -0.29 0.74
CA SER A 45 -19.38 -1.13 1.48
C SER A 45 -20.67 -0.36 1.84
N ARG A 46 -20.55 0.92 2.08
CA ARG A 46 -21.71 1.79 2.37
C ARG A 46 -22.43 2.27 1.10
N GLY A 47 -21.91 1.94 -0.08
CA GLY A 47 -22.49 2.36 -1.35
C GLY A 47 -22.42 3.88 -1.58
N GLY A 48 -21.42 4.57 -1.03
CA GLY A 48 -21.28 6.01 -1.13
C GLY A 48 -21.16 6.54 -2.55
N TRP A 49 -20.78 5.70 -3.48
CA TRP A 49 -20.68 6.01 -4.92
C TRP A 49 -22.01 5.92 -5.66
N ASN A 50 -23.05 5.34 -5.05
CA ASN A 50 -24.35 5.05 -5.70
C ASN A 50 -25.21 6.31 -5.93
N THR A 51 -24.59 7.43 -6.14
CA THR A 51 -25.22 8.73 -6.41
C THR A 51 -25.12 9.14 -7.88
N GLY A 52 -25.01 8.16 -8.79
CA GLY A 52 -24.91 8.39 -10.22
C GLY A 52 -23.65 7.79 -10.87
N PHE A 53 -22.79 7.16 -10.09
CA PHE A 53 -21.61 6.48 -10.61
C PHE A 53 -21.87 4.99 -10.79
N ARG A 54 -21.20 4.38 -11.77
CA ARG A 54 -21.37 2.94 -12.07
C ARG A 54 -20.73 2.04 -11.03
N SER A 55 -19.68 2.54 -10.34
CA SER A 55 -18.94 1.78 -9.33
C SER A 55 -18.10 2.72 -8.48
N CYS A 56 -17.58 2.20 -7.36
CA CYS A 56 -16.63 2.91 -6.51
C CYS A 56 -15.39 3.37 -7.31
N ALA A 57 -14.90 2.55 -8.23
CA ALA A 57 -13.75 2.90 -9.06
C ALA A 57 -14.02 4.13 -9.96
N HIS A 58 -15.20 4.24 -10.53
CA HIS A 58 -15.58 5.39 -11.34
C HIS A 58 -15.67 6.66 -10.48
N TRP A 59 -16.22 6.54 -9.28
CA TRP A 59 -16.25 7.65 -8.33
C TRP A 59 -14.83 8.10 -7.94
N LEU A 60 -13.95 7.15 -7.63
CA LEU A 60 -12.54 7.43 -7.32
C LEU A 60 -11.83 8.13 -8.48
N ASN A 61 -12.01 7.64 -9.69
CA ASN A 61 -11.45 8.26 -10.89
C ASN A 61 -11.87 9.73 -10.99
N TRP A 62 -13.15 9.99 -10.85
CA TRP A 62 -13.69 11.36 -10.91
C TRP A 62 -13.20 12.23 -9.75
N ARG A 63 -13.22 11.70 -8.53
CA ARG A 63 -12.96 12.50 -7.32
C ARG A 63 -11.48 12.76 -7.08
N THR A 64 -10.63 11.80 -7.39
CA THR A 64 -9.20 11.85 -7.05
C THR A 64 -8.29 12.02 -8.27
N GLY A 65 -8.80 11.90 -9.48
CA GLY A 65 -8.01 11.95 -10.69
C GLY A 65 -7.19 10.69 -10.96
N LEU A 66 -7.38 9.64 -10.19
CA LEU A 66 -6.73 8.35 -10.47
C LEU A 66 -7.21 7.78 -11.80
N ASP A 67 -6.28 7.20 -12.57
CA ASP A 67 -6.66 6.41 -13.73
C ASP A 67 -7.67 5.33 -13.35
N LEU A 68 -8.62 5.06 -14.23
CA LEU A 68 -9.71 4.11 -13.95
C LEU A 68 -9.19 2.70 -13.66
N GLY A 69 -8.14 2.27 -14.38
CA GLY A 69 -7.48 0.99 -14.10
C GLY A 69 -6.87 0.94 -12.70
N ALA A 70 -6.14 1.99 -12.32
CA ALA A 70 -5.57 2.14 -10.99
C ALA A 70 -6.65 2.22 -9.91
N ALA A 71 -7.76 2.90 -10.17
CA ALA A 71 -8.89 2.99 -9.25
C ALA A 71 -9.55 1.62 -9.03
N ARG A 72 -9.79 0.87 -10.09
CA ARG A 72 -10.32 -0.51 -10.01
C ARG A 72 -9.42 -1.41 -9.18
N GLU A 73 -8.13 -1.30 -9.41
CA GLU A 73 -7.13 -2.07 -8.66
C GLU A 73 -7.13 -1.73 -7.17
N LYS A 74 -7.22 -0.44 -6.83
CA LYS A 74 -7.31 -0.02 -5.42
C LYS A 74 -8.56 -0.54 -4.74
N VAL A 75 -9.71 -0.50 -5.40
CA VAL A 75 -10.95 -1.05 -4.86
C VAL A 75 -10.83 -2.56 -4.65
N ARG A 76 -10.25 -3.27 -5.62
CA ARG A 76 -10.03 -4.73 -5.52
C ARG A 76 -9.14 -5.07 -4.32
N VAL A 77 -8.00 -4.40 -4.18
CA VAL A 77 -7.07 -4.62 -3.07
C VAL A 77 -7.71 -4.24 -1.74
N ALA A 78 -8.45 -3.15 -1.69
CA ALA A 78 -9.16 -2.72 -0.48
C ALA A 78 -10.14 -3.78 0.02
N ARG A 79 -10.87 -4.43 -0.87
CA ARG A 79 -11.78 -5.53 -0.52
C ARG A 79 -11.01 -6.76 -0.04
N ALA A 80 -9.93 -7.11 -0.73
CA ALA A 80 -9.11 -8.28 -0.38
C ALA A 80 -8.41 -8.15 0.97
N LEU A 81 -8.04 -6.96 1.39
CA LEU A 81 -7.41 -6.72 2.69
C LEU A 81 -8.32 -7.05 3.88
N GLU A 82 -9.61 -7.13 3.68
CA GLU A 82 -10.54 -7.58 4.71
C GLU A 82 -10.27 -9.03 5.13
N ASP A 83 -9.90 -9.87 4.16
CA ASP A 83 -9.58 -11.28 4.39
C ASP A 83 -8.10 -11.50 4.74
N LEU A 84 -7.29 -10.46 4.75
CA LEU A 84 -5.83 -10.51 4.96
C LEU A 84 -5.38 -9.53 6.05
N PRO A 85 -5.83 -9.69 7.30
CA PRO A 85 -5.55 -8.72 8.36
C PRO A 85 -4.06 -8.60 8.69
N GLU A 86 -3.29 -9.69 8.59
CA GLU A 86 -1.84 -9.67 8.85
C GLU A 86 -1.08 -8.84 7.82
N ILE A 87 -1.49 -8.94 6.55
CA ILE A 87 -0.91 -8.17 5.45
C ILE A 87 -1.30 -6.70 5.61
N GLY A 88 -2.54 -6.43 5.97
CA GLY A 88 -3.02 -5.08 6.26
C GLY A 88 -2.20 -4.43 7.38
N GLU A 89 -1.95 -5.16 8.47
CA GLU A 89 -1.14 -4.65 9.58
C GLU A 89 0.30 -4.38 9.16
N ALA A 90 0.91 -5.27 8.38
CA ALA A 90 2.26 -5.07 7.88
C ALA A 90 2.36 -3.83 6.95
N MET A 91 1.33 -3.58 6.16
CA MET A 91 1.25 -2.40 5.31
C MET A 91 1.03 -1.13 6.15
N ARG A 92 0.18 -1.20 7.18
CA ARG A 92 -0.05 -0.10 8.12
C ARG A 92 1.24 0.35 8.79
N GLN A 93 2.10 -0.60 9.13
CA GLN A 93 3.42 -0.35 9.72
C GLN A 93 4.48 0.06 8.70
N GLY A 94 4.15 0.12 7.41
CA GLY A 94 5.09 0.46 6.35
C GLY A 94 6.10 -0.63 6.01
N ARG A 95 5.90 -1.86 6.50
CA ARG A 95 6.82 -3.00 6.28
C ARG A 95 6.71 -3.63 4.90
N ILE A 96 5.56 -3.51 4.27
CA ILE A 96 5.35 -4.00 2.91
C ILE A 96 4.73 -2.91 2.03
N SER A 97 5.09 -2.95 0.75
CA SER A 97 4.60 -1.96 -0.22
C SER A 97 3.26 -2.39 -0.83
N TYR A 98 2.50 -1.40 -1.29
CA TYR A 98 1.26 -1.62 -2.05
C TYR A 98 1.46 -2.57 -3.24
N SER A 99 2.60 -2.45 -3.93
CA SER A 99 2.92 -3.33 -5.06
C SER A 99 3.00 -4.80 -4.66
N LYS A 100 3.56 -5.08 -3.48
CA LYS A 100 3.62 -6.46 -2.93
C LYS A 100 2.24 -6.96 -2.52
N VAL A 101 1.46 -6.13 -1.84
CA VAL A 101 0.08 -6.47 -1.44
C VAL A 101 -0.76 -6.80 -2.67
N ARG A 102 -0.69 -5.97 -3.69
CA ARG A 102 -1.39 -6.16 -4.96
C ARG A 102 -1.03 -7.49 -5.64
N ALA A 103 0.25 -7.86 -5.59
CA ALA A 103 0.74 -9.11 -6.17
C ALA A 103 0.28 -10.35 -5.39
N VAL A 104 0.23 -10.27 -4.07
CA VAL A 104 -0.27 -11.37 -3.21
C VAL A 104 -1.74 -11.66 -3.50
N ASP A 105 -2.55 -10.63 -3.52
CA ASP A 105 -3.97 -10.76 -3.76
C ASP A 105 -4.28 -11.32 -5.16
N ASN A 106 -3.57 -10.85 -6.18
CA ASN A 106 -3.78 -11.31 -7.54
C ASN A 106 -3.48 -12.81 -7.72
N ARG A 107 -2.64 -13.41 -6.87
CA ARG A 107 -2.32 -14.83 -6.89
C ARG A 107 -3.26 -15.66 -6.03
N ASN A 108 -3.98 -15.04 -5.12
CA ASN A 108 -4.91 -15.74 -4.25
C ASN A 108 -6.26 -16.05 -4.91
N THR A 109 -6.48 -15.57 -6.11
CA THR A 109 -7.72 -15.78 -6.86
C THR A 109 -7.81 -17.15 -7.54
N GLY A 110 -7.08 -18.18 -7.11
CA GLY A 110 -7.35 -19.52 -7.57
C GLY A 110 -6.22 -20.53 -7.60
N THR A 111 -4.99 -20.20 -7.26
CA THR A 111 -3.91 -21.19 -7.24
C THR A 111 -2.93 -20.96 -6.13
N CYS A 112 -2.77 -21.95 -5.28
CA CYS A 112 -1.68 -22.04 -4.32
C CYS A 112 -0.36 -22.06 -5.09
N VAL A 113 0.39 -20.98 -5.09
CA VAL A 113 1.69 -20.93 -5.72
C VAL A 113 2.75 -21.35 -4.70
N PRO A 114 3.61 -22.30 -5.09
CA PRO A 114 4.65 -22.77 -4.21
C PRO A 114 5.63 -21.68 -3.95
N PHE A 115 6.13 -21.10 -3.23
CA PHE A 115 7.16 -20.13 -2.91
C PHE A 115 7.25 -18.93 -3.90
N PRO A 116 7.29 -17.70 -3.42
CA PRO A 116 7.40 -17.28 -2.01
C PRO A 116 6.06 -17.11 -1.28
N MET A 117 4.99 -17.66 -1.81
CA MET A 117 3.61 -17.44 -1.39
C MET A 117 3.07 -18.47 -0.38
N ARG A 118 3.95 -19.13 0.35
CA ARG A 118 3.55 -20.04 1.43
C ARG A 118 2.61 -19.39 2.45
N MET A 119 2.69 -18.07 2.61
CA MET A 119 1.82 -17.37 3.55
C MET A 119 0.36 -17.38 3.14
N ALA A 120 0.07 -17.27 1.83
CA ALA A 120 -1.31 -17.33 1.33
C ALA A 120 -1.89 -18.74 1.44
N CYS A 121 -1.08 -19.77 1.18
CA CYS A 121 -1.47 -21.17 1.38
C CYS A 121 -1.61 -21.52 2.87
N TRP A 122 -0.81 -20.91 3.69
CA TRP A 122 -0.81 -21.17 5.12
C TRP A 122 -2.03 -20.60 5.83
N SER A 123 -2.52 -19.45 5.43
CA SER A 123 -3.77 -18.91 5.97
C SER A 123 -4.99 -19.72 5.52
N SER A 124 -4.94 -20.37 4.35
CA SER A 124 -5.96 -21.30 3.87
C SER A 124 -6.01 -22.59 4.67
N THR A 125 -4.88 -23.05 5.18
CA THR A 125 -4.79 -24.31 5.93
C THR A 125 -5.19 -24.16 7.39
N ARG A 126 -5.37 -22.95 7.88
CA ARG A 126 -5.83 -22.69 9.25
C ARG A 126 -7.34 -22.53 9.40
N ALA A 127 -8.03 -22.53 8.32
CA ALA A 127 -9.50 -22.50 8.36
C ALA A 127 -10.06 -23.93 8.73
#